data_48355cea4861e69114caa690ab65d06c
#
_entry.id   48355cea4861e69114caa690ab65d06c
#
_cell.length_a   1.000
_cell.length_b   1.000
_cell.length_c   1.000
_cell.angle_alpha   90.00
_cell.angle_beta   90.00
_cell.angle_gamma   90.00
#
_symmetry.space_group_name_H-M   'P 1'
#
loop_
_entity.id
_entity.type
_entity.pdbx_description
1 polymer ?
#
loop_
_entity_poly.entity_id
_entity_poly.type
_entity_poly.pdbx_seq_one_letter_code
_entity_poly.pdbx_strand_id
1 'polypeptide(L)'
;NMLLLNSQKMAFKYRPCNIIGIVCDIRRTKSGGRLVELEDKTGRITVFLRKEDPSVATLLVDDVIGVTGKFSDDGRMFWTDRVQFPEVLPNNQNRGGLDFDPVSIAFASDIHMGSKKFLEKEWDEMVEWMNLKH
;
A
#
# COMPACT_ATOMS: atom_id res chain seq x y z
N ASN A 1 10.82 4.51 11.91
CA ASN A 1 12.19 4.36 11.43
C ASN A 1 12.21 3.25 10.41
N MET A 2 12.20 3.63 9.15
CA MET A 2 12.31 2.74 8.01
C MET A 2 13.76 2.24 7.95
N LEU A 3 13.95 0.94 8.05
CA LEU A 3 15.28 0.34 8.06
C LEU A 3 15.85 0.27 6.64
N LEU A 4 17.00 0.87 6.46
CA LEU A 4 17.82 0.72 5.26
C LEU A 4 18.33 -0.73 5.17
N LEU A 5 17.83 -1.48 4.20
CA LEU A 5 18.00 -2.94 4.11
C LEU A 5 19.44 -3.45 4.06
N ASN A 6 20.42 -2.67 3.68
CA ASN A 6 21.77 -3.19 3.47
C ASN A 6 22.81 -2.86 4.56
N SER A 7 22.73 -1.73 5.22
CA SER A 7 23.74 -1.33 6.22
C SER A 7 23.38 -1.66 7.67
N GLN A 8 22.11 -1.95 7.95
CA GLN A 8 21.61 -2.15 9.30
C GLN A 8 21.18 -3.60 9.63
N LYS A 9 21.21 -4.52 8.66
CA LYS A 9 20.88 -5.93 8.88
C LYS A 9 21.65 -6.55 10.06
N MET A 10 22.91 -6.21 10.21
CA MET A 10 23.75 -6.71 11.29
C MET A 10 23.38 -6.16 12.67
N ALA A 11 22.97 -4.90 12.75
CA ALA A 11 22.60 -4.26 14.02
C ALA A 11 21.28 -4.78 14.60
N PHE A 12 20.39 -5.31 13.75
CA PHE A 12 19.07 -5.80 14.15
C PHE A 12 18.93 -7.33 14.12
N LYS A 13 20.03 -8.06 13.92
CA LYS A 13 20.05 -9.52 13.79
C LYS A 13 19.33 -10.26 14.92
N TYR A 14 19.34 -9.72 16.14
CA TYR A 14 18.77 -10.35 17.32
C TYR A 14 17.64 -9.55 17.99
N ARG A 15 17.23 -8.42 17.39
CA ARG A 15 16.18 -7.57 17.95
C ARG A 15 14.97 -7.54 17.04
N PRO A 16 13.75 -7.54 17.61
CA PRO A 16 12.56 -7.30 16.82
C PRO A 16 12.66 -5.92 16.16
N CYS A 17 12.28 -5.86 14.89
CA CYS A 17 12.22 -4.60 14.15
C CYS A 17 11.00 -4.58 13.25
N ASN A 18 10.68 -3.39 12.74
CA ASN A 18 9.58 -3.17 11.84
C ASN A 18 10.14 -2.82 10.45
N ILE A 19 9.56 -3.43 9.43
CA ILE A 19 9.86 -3.15 8.03
C ILE A 19 8.56 -2.74 7.35
N ILE A 20 8.63 -1.78 6.43
CA ILE A 20 7.52 -1.39 5.57
C ILE A 20 7.99 -1.53 4.13
N GLY A 21 7.13 -2.09 3.28
CA GLY A 21 7.43 -2.23 1.85
C GLY A 21 6.20 -2.55 1.03
N ILE A 22 6.39 -2.53 -0.28
CA ILE A 22 5.41 -2.93 -1.27
C ILE A 22 5.62 -4.42 -1.56
N VAL A 23 4.54 -5.16 -1.65
CA VAL A 23 4.53 -6.59 -2.00
C VAL A 23 4.79 -6.74 -3.50
N CYS A 24 5.94 -7.30 -3.87
CA CYS A 24 6.31 -7.52 -5.27
C CYS A 24 5.98 -8.94 -5.76
N ASP A 25 6.08 -9.93 -4.87
CA ASP A 25 5.83 -11.33 -5.22
C ASP A 25 5.32 -12.11 -4.00
N ILE A 26 4.49 -13.12 -4.25
CA ILE A 26 3.92 -13.99 -3.22
C ILE A 26 4.02 -15.45 -3.68
N ARG A 27 4.74 -16.26 -2.92
CA ARG A 27 4.88 -17.71 -3.17
C ARG A 27 4.36 -18.53 -1.99
N ARG A 28 3.67 -19.60 -2.29
CA ARG A 28 3.24 -20.55 -1.27
C ARG A 28 4.35 -21.53 -0.91
N THR A 29 4.52 -21.78 0.37
CA THR A 29 5.41 -22.86 0.85
C THR A 29 4.64 -24.17 0.92
N LYS A 30 5.38 -25.30 0.91
CA LYS A 30 4.79 -26.63 1.07
C LYS A 30 4.05 -26.80 2.41
N SER A 31 4.45 -26.06 3.43
CA SER A 31 3.83 -26.06 4.77
C SER A 31 2.60 -25.18 4.88
N GLY A 32 2.19 -24.49 3.80
CA GLY A 32 1.00 -23.62 3.75
C GLY A 32 1.26 -22.16 4.12
N GLY A 33 2.46 -21.78 4.57
CA GLY A 33 2.86 -20.39 4.75
C GLY A 33 3.13 -19.68 3.42
N ARG A 34 3.50 -18.42 3.47
CA ARG A 34 3.88 -17.63 2.28
C ARG A 34 5.27 -17.03 2.42
N LEU A 35 6.00 -17.04 1.32
CA LEU A 35 7.18 -16.21 1.11
C LEU A 35 6.73 -14.99 0.33
N VAL A 36 6.93 -13.83 0.89
CA VAL A 36 6.52 -12.54 0.32
C VAL A 36 7.77 -11.72 0.08
N GLU A 37 7.95 -11.23 -1.13
CA GLU A 37 9.02 -10.32 -1.44
C GLU A 37 8.53 -8.88 -1.24
N LEU A 38 9.14 -8.18 -0.29
CA LEU A 38 8.88 -6.76 -0.05
C LEU A 38 9.98 -5.91 -0.66
N GLU A 39 9.59 -4.82 -1.28
CA GLU A 39 10.47 -3.81 -1.85
C GLU A 39 10.21 -2.44 -1.27
N ASP A 40 11.27 -1.67 -1.08
CA ASP A 40 11.24 -0.23 -0.91
C ASP A 40 12.34 0.41 -1.78
N LYS A 41 12.48 1.75 -1.73
CA LYS A 41 13.52 2.47 -2.48
C LYS A 41 14.96 2.10 -2.09
N THR A 42 15.17 1.31 -1.06
CA THR A 42 16.50 0.92 -0.55
C THR A 42 16.87 -0.51 -0.89
N GLY A 43 15.90 -1.36 -1.27
CA GLY A 43 16.15 -2.74 -1.65
C GLY A 43 14.95 -3.67 -1.49
N ARG A 44 15.24 -4.97 -1.53
CA ARG A 44 14.26 -6.06 -1.40
C ARG A 44 14.61 -7.00 -0.28
N ILE A 45 13.58 -7.62 0.30
CA ILE A 45 13.72 -8.66 1.31
C ILE A 45 12.61 -9.69 1.20
N THR A 46 12.97 -10.96 1.40
CA THR A 46 12.00 -12.04 1.51
C THR A 46 11.51 -12.14 2.94
N VAL A 47 10.20 -12.06 3.12
CA VAL A 47 9.50 -12.14 4.40
C VAL A 47 8.74 -13.47 4.45
N PHE A 48 8.82 -14.19 5.56
CA PHE A 48 8.06 -15.40 5.77
C PHE A 48 6.83 -15.14 6.64
N LEU A 49 5.64 -15.43 6.10
CA LEU A 49 4.36 -15.39 6.79
C LEU A 49 3.92 -16.82 7.15
N ARG A 50 3.56 -17.02 8.40
CA ARG A 50 3.03 -18.31 8.86
C ARG A 50 1.62 -18.52 8.30
N LYS A 51 1.23 -19.76 8.08
CA LYS A 51 -0.10 -20.12 7.54
C LYS A 51 -1.27 -19.66 8.42
N GLU A 52 -1.03 -19.53 9.72
CA GLU A 52 -2.00 -19.11 10.73
C GLU A 52 -2.24 -17.60 10.73
N ASP A 53 -1.37 -16.83 10.07
CA ASP A 53 -1.53 -15.38 9.98
C ASP A 53 -2.73 -15.04 9.08
N PRO A 54 -3.73 -14.31 9.59
CA PRO A 54 -4.94 -13.97 8.83
C PRO A 54 -4.64 -13.18 7.55
N SER A 55 -3.56 -12.42 7.50
CA SER A 55 -3.12 -11.68 6.32
C SER A 55 -2.76 -12.58 5.13
N VAL A 56 -2.41 -13.85 5.40
CA VAL A 56 -2.09 -14.83 4.34
C VAL A 56 -3.24 -15.02 3.35
N ALA A 57 -4.50 -14.85 3.78
CA ALA A 57 -5.67 -15.01 2.92
C ALA A 57 -5.94 -13.79 2.03
N THR A 58 -5.64 -12.59 2.52
CA THR A 58 -6.05 -11.31 1.91
C THR A 58 -4.93 -10.56 1.20
N LEU A 59 -3.67 -10.92 1.48
CA LEU A 59 -2.50 -10.24 0.93
C LEU A 59 -2.43 -10.39 -0.60
N LEU A 60 -2.24 -9.28 -1.29
CA LEU A 60 -2.10 -9.17 -2.74
C LEU A 60 -0.76 -8.55 -3.12
N VAL A 61 -0.34 -8.78 -4.37
CA VAL A 61 0.75 -8.02 -4.99
C VAL A 61 0.33 -6.56 -5.08
N ASP A 62 1.27 -5.65 -4.93
CA ASP A 62 1.11 -4.19 -4.86
C ASP A 62 0.53 -3.66 -3.53
N ASP A 63 0.17 -4.52 -2.59
CA ASP A 63 -0.15 -4.06 -1.23
C ASP A 63 1.06 -3.41 -0.56
N VAL A 64 0.82 -2.34 0.18
CA VAL A 64 1.79 -1.77 1.11
C VAL A 64 1.53 -2.35 2.48
N ILE A 65 2.52 -3.03 3.06
CA ILE A 65 2.38 -3.62 4.40
C ILE A 65 3.55 -3.26 5.31
N GLY A 66 3.24 -3.20 6.60
CA GLY A 66 4.23 -3.21 7.67
C GLY A 66 4.35 -4.62 8.26
N VAL A 67 5.56 -5.07 8.51
CA VAL A 67 5.82 -6.34 9.19
C VAL A 67 6.72 -6.14 10.39
N THR A 68 6.36 -6.77 11.50
CA THR A 68 7.18 -6.83 12.72
C THR A 68 7.77 -8.24 12.83
N GLY A 69 9.04 -8.33 13.16
CA GLY A 69 9.69 -9.64 13.29
C GLY A 69 11.20 -9.53 13.44
N LYS A 70 11.92 -10.56 13.00
CA LYS A 70 13.38 -10.68 13.13
C LYS A 70 14.01 -11.17 11.83
N PHE A 71 15.24 -10.71 11.57
CA PHE A 71 16.04 -11.28 10.49
C PHE A 71 16.48 -12.70 10.82
N SER A 72 16.60 -13.54 9.79
CA SER A 72 17.32 -14.80 9.86
C SER A 72 18.80 -14.58 10.17
N ASP A 73 19.49 -15.61 10.64
CA ASP A 73 20.91 -15.52 11.01
C ASP A 73 21.82 -15.11 9.84
N ASP A 74 21.47 -15.52 8.64
CA ASP A 74 22.16 -15.15 7.40
C ASP A 74 21.71 -13.81 6.82
N GLY A 75 20.71 -13.14 7.42
CA GLY A 75 20.15 -11.87 6.98
C GLY A 75 19.39 -11.91 5.64
N ARG A 76 19.11 -13.11 5.09
CA ARG A 76 18.45 -13.27 3.79
C ARG A 76 16.94 -13.27 3.87
N MET A 77 16.39 -13.63 5.03
CA MET A 77 14.96 -13.74 5.27
C MET A 77 14.57 -12.93 6.50
N PHE A 78 13.30 -12.58 6.55
CA PHE A 78 12.68 -11.95 7.70
C PHE A 78 11.53 -12.83 8.22
N TRP A 79 11.64 -13.26 9.45
CA TRP A 79 10.62 -14.06 10.14
C TRP A 79 9.60 -13.13 10.77
N THR A 80 8.38 -13.17 10.27
CA THR A 80 7.31 -12.26 10.69
C THR A 80 6.56 -12.80 11.89
N ASP A 81 6.40 -11.94 12.88
CA ASP A 81 5.53 -12.18 14.04
C ASP A 81 4.16 -11.53 13.83
N ARG A 82 4.08 -10.40 13.11
CA ARG A 82 2.86 -9.64 12.86
C ARG A 82 2.92 -8.91 11.53
N VAL A 83 1.77 -8.90 10.82
CA VAL A 83 1.53 -8.08 9.63
C VAL A 83 0.54 -6.96 9.96
N GLN A 84 0.76 -5.80 9.40
CA GLN A 84 -0.11 -4.63 9.53
C GLN A 84 -0.35 -4.04 8.13
N PHE A 85 -1.61 -3.86 7.79
CA PHE A 85 -1.99 -3.07 6.64
C PHE A 85 -2.08 -1.59 7.05
N PRO A 86 -1.84 -0.65 6.12
CA PRO A 86 -2.08 0.76 6.41
C PRO A 86 -3.55 0.95 6.77
N GLU A 87 -3.79 1.56 7.91
CA GLU A 87 -5.14 1.98 8.25
C GLU A 87 -5.53 3.12 7.32
N VAL A 88 -6.59 2.93 6.54
CA VAL A 88 -7.31 4.06 5.95
C VAL A 88 -7.96 4.76 7.13
N LEU A 89 -7.32 5.82 7.60
CA LEU A 89 -7.92 6.65 8.64
C LEU A 89 -9.31 7.05 8.14
N PRO A 90 -10.39 6.67 8.84
CA PRO A 90 -11.71 7.15 8.48
C PRO A 90 -11.60 8.66 8.43
N ASN A 91 -12.12 9.25 7.37
CA ASN A 91 -12.07 10.69 7.10
C ASN A 91 -12.44 11.43 8.39
N ASN A 92 -11.42 11.89 9.12
CA ASN A 92 -11.60 12.05 10.55
C ASN A 92 -12.12 13.43 10.85
N GLN A 93 -13.26 13.44 11.44
CA GLN A 93 -13.93 14.51 12.16
C GLN A 93 -13.04 15.28 13.16
N ASN A 94 -11.75 14.96 13.28
CA ASN A 94 -10.78 15.57 14.19
C ASN A 94 -9.62 16.31 13.51
N ARG A 95 -9.77 16.78 12.28
CA ARG A 95 -8.92 17.89 11.80
C ARG A 95 -9.44 19.15 12.47
N GLY A 96 -8.97 19.36 13.69
CA GLY A 96 -9.38 20.38 14.61
C GLY A 96 -9.82 21.69 13.95
N GLY A 97 -11.12 21.96 13.96
CA GLY A 97 -11.68 23.29 13.85
C GLY A 97 -11.43 24.08 12.57
N LEU A 98 -10.89 23.46 11.51
CA LEU A 98 -10.85 24.11 10.19
C LEU A 98 -12.16 23.78 9.50
N ASP A 99 -13.06 24.72 9.57
CA ASP A 99 -14.33 24.74 8.85
C ASP A 99 -13.97 24.94 7.36
N PHE A 100 -13.71 23.86 6.65
CA PHE A 100 -13.54 23.90 5.21
C PHE A 100 -14.92 23.76 4.56
N ASP A 101 -15.25 24.66 3.69
CA ASP A 101 -16.37 24.46 2.78
C ASP A 101 -16.23 23.10 2.08
N PRO A 102 -17.31 22.33 1.90
CA PRO A 102 -17.27 21.06 1.24
C PRO A 102 -16.71 21.24 -0.19
N VAL A 103 -15.59 20.58 -0.48
CA VAL A 103 -14.97 20.58 -1.81
C VAL A 103 -15.30 19.29 -2.51
N SER A 104 -15.87 19.39 -3.70
CA SER A 104 -16.08 18.26 -4.60
C SER A 104 -15.01 18.24 -5.69
N ILE A 105 -14.41 17.08 -5.95
CA ILE A 105 -13.41 16.90 -7.01
C ILE A 105 -13.95 15.90 -8.01
N ALA A 106 -14.04 16.32 -9.28
CA ALA A 106 -14.41 15.43 -10.38
C ALA A 106 -13.14 15.00 -11.12
N PHE A 107 -13.01 13.69 -11.37
CA PHE A 107 -11.96 13.12 -12.19
C PHE A 107 -12.57 12.62 -13.50
N ALA A 108 -12.02 13.04 -14.63
CA ALA A 108 -12.42 12.57 -15.94
C ALA A 108 -11.19 12.15 -16.74
N SER A 109 -11.30 11.05 -17.50
CA SER A 109 -10.26 10.56 -18.40
C SER A 109 -10.87 10.12 -19.71
N ASP A 110 -10.04 9.90 -20.73
CA ASP A 110 -10.43 9.35 -22.03
C ASP A 110 -11.52 10.13 -22.78
N ILE A 111 -11.53 11.45 -22.60
CA ILE A 111 -12.57 12.33 -23.13
C ILE A 111 -12.59 12.34 -24.65
N HIS A 112 -11.48 12.02 -25.33
CA HIS A 112 -11.34 11.97 -26.78
C HIS A 112 -11.83 13.24 -27.51
N MET A 113 -11.58 14.40 -26.92
CA MET A 113 -11.92 15.69 -27.52
C MET A 113 -11.30 15.82 -28.93
N GLY A 114 -12.10 16.23 -29.91
CA GLY A 114 -11.67 16.27 -31.31
C GLY A 114 -11.86 14.96 -32.08
N SER A 115 -12.32 13.89 -31.45
CA SER A 115 -12.76 12.66 -32.13
C SER A 115 -14.09 12.89 -32.85
N LYS A 116 -14.30 12.24 -34.03
CA LYS A 116 -15.57 12.27 -34.73
C LYS A 116 -16.75 11.71 -33.93
N LYS A 117 -16.47 10.98 -32.86
CA LYS A 117 -17.48 10.37 -31.97
C LYS A 117 -17.52 11.07 -30.59
N PHE A 118 -16.84 12.22 -30.46
CA PHE A 118 -16.92 13.01 -29.24
C PHE A 118 -18.36 13.49 -29.04
N LEU A 119 -18.88 13.29 -27.85
CA LEU A 119 -20.23 13.69 -27.46
C LEU A 119 -20.17 15.11 -26.88
N GLU A 120 -20.05 16.10 -27.76
CA GLU A 120 -19.82 17.50 -27.40
C GLU A 120 -20.96 18.04 -26.53
N LYS A 121 -22.19 17.75 -26.90
CA LYS A 121 -23.36 18.21 -26.16
C LYS A 121 -23.40 17.66 -24.73
N GLU A 122 -23.16 16.37 -24.55
CA GLU A 122 -23.14 15.72 -23.24
C GLU A 122 -21.96 16.21 -22.39
N TRP A 123 -20.84 16.53 -23.02
CA TRP A 123 -19.70 17.15 -22.36
C TRP A 123 -20.06 18.53 -21.83
N ASP A 124 -20.66 19.38 -22.65
CA ASP A 124 -21.05 20.75 -22.27
C ASP A 124 -22.11 20.71 -21.15
N GLU A 125 -23.10 19.82 -21.23
CA GLU A 125 -24.09 19.61 -20.18
C GLU A 125 -23.44 19.19 -18.85
N MET A 126 -22.43 18.30 -18.89
CA MET A 126 -21.67 17.89 -17.69
C MET A 126 -20.90 19.06 -17.09
N VAL A 127 -20.21 19.84 -17.91
CA VAL A 127 -19.44 21.03 -17.45
C VAL A 127 -20.39 22.06 -16.84
N GLU A 128 -21.53 22.34 -17.47
CA GLU A 128 -22.54 23.24 -16.94
C GLU A 128 -23.08 22.72 -15.59
N TRP A 129 -23.40 21.44 -15.50
CA TRP A 129 -23.85 20.82 -14.25
C TRP A 129 -22.80 20.96 -13.12
N MET A 130 -21.53 20.78 -13.42
CA MET A 130 -20.45 20.97 -12.44
C MET A 130 -20.38 22.43 -11.95
N ASN A 131 -20.60 23.38 -12.80
CA ASN A 131 -20.57 24.82 -12.46
C ASN A 131 -21.82 25.31 -11.70
N LEU A 132 -22.95 24.63 -11.84
CA LEU A 132 -24.20 25.00 -11.16
C LEU A 132 -24.35 24.45 -9.74
N LYS A 133 -23.45 23.56 -9.31
CA LYS A 133 -23.54 22.83 -8.02
C LYS A 133 -22.68 23.44 -6.91
N HIS A 134 -22.12 24.65 -7.11
CA HIS A 134 -21.30 25.34 -6.10
C HIS A 134 -21.99 26.60 -5.61
#